data_7a594d8a98c21b6ceac50e1c1a4fcee5
#
_entry.id   7a594d8a98c21b6ceac50e1c1a4fcee5
#
_cell.length_a   1.000
_cell.length_b   1.000
_cell.length_c   1.000
_cell.angle_alpha   90.00
_cell.angle_beta   90.00
_cell.angle_gamma   90.00
#
_symmetry.space_group_name_H-M   'P 1'
#
loop_
_entity.id
_entity.type
_entity.pdbx_description
1 polymer ?
#
loop_
_entity_poly.entity_id
_entity_poly.type
_entity_poly.pdbx_seq_one_letter_code
_entity_poly.pdbx_strand_id
1 'polypeptide(L)'
;MESIGFALTAIKTEQFALFEGNHSPKKEANITTSLEFKINTDQKLIGVFTTFTFEQAKKTFIKIQVSCHFNIEPDAWTSFLKDSNVVFPKNFISHLTILTIGTSRGILHAKTEGTEFNQFILPTINVNQLVDADAVFDISN
;
A
#
# COMPACT_ATOMS: atom_id res chain seq x y z
N MET A 1 13.91 -17.24 -14.40
CA MET A 1 13.00 -16.13 -14.08
C MET A 1 13.73 -14.82 -14.28
N GLU A 2 13.21 -13.99 -15.15
CA GLU A 2 13.81 -12.68 -15.36
C GLU A 2 13.58 -11.81 -14.14
N SER A 3 14.63 -11.13 -13.70
CA SER A 3 14.51 -10.16 -12.62
C SER A 3 14.01 -8.85 -13.22
N ILE A 4 13.08 -8.20 -12.51
CA ILE A 4 12.54 -6.91 -12.90
C ILE A 4 13.27 -5.85 -12.11
N GLY A 5 13.95 -4.93 -12.83
CA GLY A 5 14.68 -3.84 -12.18
C GLY A 5 13.72 -2.76 -11.69
N PHE A 6 13.78 -2.44 -10.43
CA PHE A 6 13.02 -1.34 -9.84
C PHE A 6 13.72 -0.79 -8.61
N ALA A 7 13.34 0.42 -8.24
CA ALA A 7 13.87 1.05 -7.03
C ALA A 7 12.76 1.81 -6.29
N LEU A 8 12.75 1.68 -4.98
CA LEU A 8 11.89 2.49 -4.13
C LEU A 8 12.48 3.90 -4.07
N THR A 9 11.76 4.89 -4.56
CA THR A 9 12.27 6.26 -4.68
C THR A 9 11.59 7.26 -3.76
N ALA A 10 10.40 6.94 -3.24
CA ALA A 10 9.71 7.84 -2.31
C ALA A 10 8.77 7.05 -1.42
N ILE A 11 8.66 7.49 -0.18
CA ILE A 11 7.69 6.99 0.80
C ILE A 11 6.95 8.21 1.32
N LYS A 12 5.62 8.14 1.32
CA LYS A 12 4.80 9.25 1.81
C LYS A 12 3.75 8.74 2.79
N THR A 13 3.64 9.43 3.93
CA THR A 13 2.48 9.24 4.81
C THR A 13 1.40 10.18 4.30
N GLU A 14 0.45 9.63 3.57
CA GLU A 14 -0.61 10.43 2.94
C GLU A 14 -1.63 10.92 3.96
N GLN A 15 -1.98 10.04 4.91
CA GLN A 15 -2.91 10.36 5.99
C GLN A 15 -2.51 9.61 7.25
N PHE A 16 -2.68 10.27 8.38
CA PHE A 16 -2.57 9.62 9.69
C PHE A 16 -3.46 10.36 10.67
N ALA A 17 -4.35 9.62 11.33
CA ALA A 17 -5.26 10.21 12.31
C ALA A 17 -5.53 9.22 13.44
N LEU A 18 -5.60 9.76 14.66
CA LEU A 18 -6.03 9.04 15.85
C LEU A 18 -7.31 9.74 16.36
N PHE A 19 -8.34 8.94 16.58
CA PHE A 19 -9.61 9.43 17.12
C PHE A 19 -9.81 8.81 18.50
N GLU A 20 -9.20 9.41 19.51
CA GLU A 20 -9.16 8.86 20.86
C GLU A 20 -10.54 8.60 21.44
N GLY A 21 -11.49 9.49 21.17
CA GLY A 21 -12.87 9.35 21.66
C GLY A 21 -13.61 8.14 21.09
N ASN A 22 -13.09 7.54 20.01
CA ASN A 22 -13.71 6.37 19.39
C ASN A 22 -13.11 5.05 19.87
N HIS A 23 -12.08 5.11 20.73
CA HIS A 23 -11.39 3.93 21.22
C HIS A 23 -11.89 3.53 22.61
N SER A 24 -12.15 2.23 22.78
CA SER A 24 -12.49 1.63 24.05
C SER A 24 -11.63 0.39 24.29
N PRO A 25 -10.88 0.32 25.40
CA PRO A 25 -9.98 -0.83 25.66
C PRO A 25 -10.70 -2.18 25.76
N LYS A 26 -12.01 -2.17 26.00
CA LYS A 26 -12.78 -3.40 26.24
C LYS A 26 -13.42 -3.98 25.01
N LYS A 27 -13.35 -3.31 23.85
CA LYS A 27 -13.99 -3.75 22.62
C LYS A 27 -12.99 -4.31 21.65
N GLU A 28 -13.43 -5.28 20.85
CA GLU A 28 -12.60 -5.84 19.78
C GLU A 28 -12.43 -4.82 18.66
N ALA A 29 -11.24 -4.79 18.08
CA ALA A 29 -10.92 -3.94 16.96
C ALA A 29 -10.91 -4.73 15.66
N ASN A 30 -11.47 -4.16 14.61
CA ASN A 30 -11.41 -4.70 13.26
C ASN A 30 -10.51 -3.82 12.41
N ILE A 31 -9.82 -4.44 11.45
CA ILE A 31 -8.95 -3.72 10.51
C ILE A 31 -9.53 -3.86 9.12
N THR A 32 -9.73 -2.73 8.46
CA THR A 32 -10.13 -2.68 7.06
C THR A 32 -8.92 -2.24 6.25
N THR A 33 -8.66 -2.93 5.14
CA THR A 33 -7.54 -2.64 4.25
C THR A 33 -8.05 -2.24 2.87
N SER A 34 -7.49 -1.18 2.30
CA SER A 34 -7.72 -0.86 0.89
C SER A 34 -6.40 -0.63 0.18
N LEU A 35 -6.40 -0.87 -1.12
CA LEU A 35 -5.21 -0.85 -1.96
C LEU A 35 -5.54 -0.13 -3.26
N GLU A 36 -4.67 0.78 -3.67
CA GLU A 36 -4.80 1.51 -4.92
C GLU A 36 -3.43 1.63 -5.58
N PHE A 37 -3.39 1.57 -6.91
CA PHE A 37 -2.18 1.77 -7.69
C PHE A 37 -2.36 2.98 -8.59
N LYS A 38 -1.30 3.78 -8.72
CA LYS A 38 -1.26 4.92 -9.66
C LYS A 38 0.04 4.87 -10.43
N ILE A 39 0.01 5.27 -11.69
CA ILE A 39 1.22 5.28 -12.52
C ILE A 39 1.52 6.67 -13.07
N ASN A 40 2.80 6.87 -13.38
CA ASN A 40 3.28 8.02 -14.15
C ASN A 40 4.09 7.45 -15.30
N THR A 41 3.53 7.53 -16.52
CA THR A 41 4.15 6.92 -17.70
C THR A 41 5.42 7.64 -18.13
N ASP A 42 5.46 8.96 -17.99
CA ASP A 42 6.63 9.75 -18.40
C ASP A 42 7.85 9.41 -17.56
N GLN A 43 7.67 9.23 -16.26
CA GLN A 43 8.75 8.94 -15.33
C GLN A 43 8.91 7.44 -15.04
N LYS A 44 8.04 6.60 -15.60
CA LYS A 44 8.03 5.15 -15.36
C LYS A 44 7.95 4.81 -13.88
N LEU A 45 7.01 5.45 -13.22
CA LEU A 45 6.76 5.26 -11.78
C LEU A 45 5.45 4.52 -11.56
N ILE A 46 5.42 3.69 -10.52
CA ILE A 46 4.19 3.16 -9.98
C ILE A 46 4.13 3.48 -8.49
N GLY A 47 3.00 4.05 -8.07
CA GLY A 47 2.72 4.30 -6.66
C GLY A 47 1.76 3.26 -6.13
N VAL A 48 2.10 2.70 -4.97
CA VAL A 48 1.25 1.73 -4.27
C VAL A 48 0.74 2.43 -3.01
N PHE A 49 -0.58 2.56 -2.91
CA PHE A 49 -1.25 3.25 -1.81
C PHE A 49 -2.00 2.24 -0.97
N THR A 50 -1.62 2.11 0.30
CA THR A 50 -2.31 1.23 1.24
C THR A 50 -2.98 2.07 2.30
N THR A 51 -4.25 1.76 2.58
CA THR A 51 -5.01 2.42 3.64
C THR A 51 -5.47 1.37 4.64
N PHE A 52 -5.16 1.61 5.90
CA PHE A 52 -5.58 0.76 7.01
C PHE A 52 -6.42 1.57 7.97
N THR A 53 -7.59 1.02 8.30
CA THR A 53 -8.53 1.65 9.20
C THR A 53 -8.83 0.68 10.34
N PHE A 54 -8.56 1.13 11.57
CA PHE A 54 -8.88 0.34 12.77
C PHE A 54 -10.20 0.86 13.33
N GLU A 55 -11.15 -0.02 13.49
CA GLU A 55 -12.51 0.33 13.87
C GLU A 55 -12.98 -0.48 15.08
N GLN A 56 -13.81 0.17 15.89
CA GLN A 56 -14.58 -0.48 16.97
C GLN A 56 -16.00 0.03 16.90
N ALA A 57 -16.97 -0.89 16.94
CA ALA A 57 -18.40 -0.52 16.87
C ALA A 57 -18.69 0.42 15.70
N LYS A 58 -18.11 0.12 14.54
CA LYS A 58 -18.25 0.89 13.29
C LYS A 58 -17.67 2.31 13.34
N LYS A 59 -16.87 2.61 14.35
CA LYS A 59 -16.19 3.92 14.48
C LYS A 59 -14.69 3.74 14.31
N THR A 60 -14.10 4.53 13.43
CA THR A 60 -12.66 4.55 13.19
C THR A 60 -11.95 5.19 14.37
N PHE A 61 -10.91 4.55 14.88
CA PHE A 61 -10.06 5.16 15.90
C PHE A 61 -8.61 5.34 15.44
N ILE A 62 -8.15 4.57 14.43
CA ILE A 62 -6.86 4.81 13.75
C ILE A 62 -7.10 4.74 12.24
N LYS A 63 -6.57 5.72 11.52
CA LYS A 63 -6.53 5.66 10.06
C LYS A 63 -5.13 6.03 9.60
N ILE A 64 -4.54 5.20 8.74
CA ILE A 64 -3.24 5.46 8.16
C ILE A 64 -3.25 5.11 6.68
N GLN A 65 -2.78 6.03 5.85
CA GLN A 65 -2.55 5.77 4.44
C GLN A 65 -1.10 6.09 4.12
N VAL A 66 -0.42 5.12 3.54
CA VAL A 66 0.99 5.24 3.15
C VAL A 66 1.10 4.89 1.68
N SER A 67 1.93 5.63 0.96
CA SER A 67 2.27 5.30 -0.42
C SER A 67 3.77 5.08 -0.55
N CYS A 68 4.12 4.08 -1.34
CA CYS A 68 5.48 3.83 -1.77
C CYS A 68 5.54 4.00 -3.28
N HIS A 69 6.56 4.70 -3.76
CA HIS A 69 6.70 5.03 -5.17
C HIS A 69 7.95 4.34 -5.72
N PHE A 70 7.75 3.56 -6.75
CA PHE A 70 8.80 2.72 -7.33
C PHE A 70 9.09 3.18 -8.75
N ASN A 71 10.36 3.41 -9.04
CA ASN A 71 10.83 3.67 -10.39
C ASN A 71 11.14 2.34 -11.05
N ILE A 72 10.58 2.11 -12.23
CA ILE A 72 10.75 0.87 -12.97
C ILE A 72 11.82 1.07 -14.02
N GLU A 73 12.76 0.12 -14.12
CA GLU A 73 13.79 0.17 -15.14
C GLU A 73 13.16 0.26 -16.54
N PRO A 74 13.71 1.07 -17.46
CA PRO A 74 13.10 1.26 -18.78
C PRO A 74 12.82 -0.02 -19.56
N ASP A 75 13.74 -0.98 -19.54
CA ASP A 75 13.54 -2.25 -20.26
C ASP A 75 12.39 -3.04 -19.66
N ALA A 76 12.28 -3.05 -18.34
CA ALA A 76 11.17 -3.71 -17.66
C ALA A 76 9.84 -3.02 -17.97
N TRP A 77 9.83 -1.69 -17.95
CA TRP A 77 8.62 -0.93 -18.30
C TRP A 77 8.16 -1.29 -19.71
N THR A 78 9.09 -1.32 -20.66
CA THR A 78 8.78 -1.67 -22.04
C THR A 78 8.19 -3.08 -22.14
N SER A 79 8.70 -4.03 -21.34
CA SER A 79 8.18 -5.40 -21.35
C SER A 79 6.74 -5.50 -20.85
N PHE A 80 6.29 -4.51 -20.06
CA PHE A 80 4.91 -4.46 -19.56
C PHE A 80 3.93 -3.82 -20.51
N LEU A 81 4.42 -3.21 -21.59
CA LEU A 81 3.54 -2.56 -22.56
C LEU A 81 2.84 -3.62 -23.44
N LYS A 82 1.52 -3.52 -23.53
CA LYS A 82 0.69 -4.36 -24.39
C LYS A 82 -0.35 -3.47 -25.06
N ASP A 83 -0.20 -3.26 -26.37
CA ASP A 83 -1.07 -2.37 -27.13
C ASP A 83 -1.09 -0.97 -26.50
N SER A 84 -2.26 -0.49 -26.10
CA SER A 84 -2.40 0.82 -25.46
C SER A 84 -2.39 0.74 -23.94
N ASN A 85 -1.90 -0.38 -23.36
CA ASN A 85 -1.91 -0.61 -21.93
C ASN A 85 -0.53 -0.85 -21.36
N VAL A 86 -0.36 -0.55 -20.08
CA VAL A 86 0.74 -1.08 -19.25
C VAL A 86 0.14 -2.15 -18.37
N VAL A 87 0.69 -3.36 -18.43
CA VAL A 87 0.20 -4.50 -17.68
C VAL A 87 1.30 -4.96 -16.73
N PHE A 88 1.07 -4.78 -15.43
CA PHE A 88 2.01 -5.24 -14.40
C PHE A 88 1.60 -6.65 -13.96
N PRO A 89 2.52 -7.63 -14.04
CA PRO A 89 2.20 -8.99 -13.61
C PRO A 89 1.77 -9.04 -12.15
N LYS A 90 0.81 -9.91 -11.85
CA LYS A 90 0.31 -10.10 -10.48
C LYS A 90 1.43 -10.29 -9.46
N ASN A 91 2.41 -11.15 -9.78
CA ASN A 91 3.49 -11.44 -8.85
C ASN A 91 4.34 -10.20 -8.55
N PHE A 92 4.59 -9.37 -9.57
CA PHE A 92 5.36 -8.16 -9.38
C PHE A 92 4.61 -7.16 -8.51
N ILE A 93 3.33 -6.91 -8.83
CA ILE A 93 2.48 -6.00 -8.06
C ILE A 93 2.32 -6.48 -6.62
N SER A 94 2.19 -7.79 -6.41
CA SER A 94 2.11 -8.36 -5.06
C SER A 94 3.36 -8.08 -4.25
N HIS A 95 4.54 -8.18 -4.89
CA HIS A 95 5.80 -7.88 -4.23
C HIS A 95 5.88 -6.42 -3.78
N LEU A 96 5.51 -5.48 -4.66
CA LEU A 96 5.49 -4.06 -4.32
C LEU A 96 4.48 -3.77 -3.19
N THR A 97 3.36 -4.48 -3.19
CA THR A 97 2.34 -4.34 -2.15
C THR A 97 2.87 -4.83 -0.80
N ILE A 98 3.59 -5.96 -0.78
CA ILE A 98 4.22 -6.48 0.44
C ILE A 98 5.20 -5.46 1.02
N LEU A 99 6.02 -4.84 0.17
CA LEU A 99 6.97 -3.82 0.61
C LEU A 99 6.24 -2.60 1.21
N THR A 100 5.15 -2.19 0.59
CA THR A 100 4.36 -1.04 1.05
C THR A 100 3.67 -1.33 2.38
N ILE A 101 3.13 -2.54 2.56
CA ILE A 101 2.50 -2.95 3.82
C ILE A 101 3.53 -2.96 4.95
N GLY A 102 4.71 -3.51 4.70
CA GLY A 102 5.79 -3.52 5.70
C GLY A 102 6.22 -2.11 6.10
N THR A 103 6.30 -1.21 5.13
CA THR A 103 6.60 0.20 5.37
C THR A 103 5.50 0.85 6.20
N SER A 104 4.23 0.58 5.88
CA SER A 104 3.08 1.09 6.63
C SER A 104 3.08 0.61 8.08
N ARG A 105 3.44 -0.65 8.30
CA ARG A 105 3.56 -1.23 9.65
C ARG A 105 4.58 -0.46 10.48
N GLY A 106 5.74 -0.18 9.89
CA GLY A 106 6.80 0.57 10.58
C GLY A 106 6.40 2.01 10.87
N ILE A 107 5.74 2.68 9.93
CA ILE A 107 5.29 4.05 10.13
C ILE A 107 4.22 4.12 11.22
N LEU A 108 3.25 3.22 11.20
CA LEU A 108 2.23 3.18 12.25
C LEU A 108 2.87 3.00 13.63
N HIS A 109 3.81 2.07 13.73
CA HIS A 109 4.52 1.84 14.98
C HIS A 109 5.23 3.09 15.47
N ALA A 110 5.96 3.77 14.58
CA ALA A 110 6.72 4.97 14.94
C ALA A 110 5.81 6.12 15.34
N LYS A 111 4.70 6.31 14.61
CA LYS A 111 3.80 7.43 14.88
C LYS A 111 2.96 7.26 16.14
N THR A 112 2.82 6.04 16.64
CA THR A 112 2.05 5.77 17.86
C THR A 112 2.93 5.59 19.11
N GLU A 113 4.27 5.65 18.95
CA GLU A 113 5.16 5.53 20.10
C GLU A 113 4.80 6.55 21.18
N GLY A 114 4.82 6.10 22.44
CA GLY A 114 4.47 6.95 23.56
C GLY A 114 2.97 7.15 23.78
N THR A 115 2.13 6.50 22.99
CA THR A 115 0.67 6.56 23.15
C THR A 115 0.11 5.17 23.43
N GLU A 116 -1.13 5.12 23.91
CA GLU A 116 -1.82 3.84 24.13
C GLU A 116 -2.09 3.09 22.82
N PHE A 117 -2.05 3.78 21.69
CA PHE A 117 -2.31 3.16 20.39
C PHE A 117 -1.10 2.39 19.84
N ASN A 118 0.06 2.47 20.49
CA ASN A 118 1.24 1.74 20.05
C ASN A 118 1.07 0.22 20.13
N GLN A 119 0.12 -0.25 20.92
CA GLN A 119 -0.21 -1.67 21.00
C GLN A 119 -0.82 -2.22 19.69
N PHE A 120 -1.34 -1.35 18.83
CA PHE A 120 -1.96 -1.78 17.58
C PHE A 120 -0.90 -1.88 16.50
N ILE A 121 -0.66 -3.11 16.06
CA ILE A 121 0.35 -3.45 15.06
C ILE A 121 -0.38 -4.05 13.87
N LEU A 122 0.01 -3.64 12.65
CA LEU A 122 -0.55 -4.27 11.45
C LEU A 122 -0.16 -5.74 11.43
N PRO A 123 -1.13 -6.65 11.32
CA PRO A 123 -0.83 -8.08 11.32
C PRO A 123 -0.21 -8.51 9.99
N THR A 124 0.17 -9.78 9.91
CA THR A 124 0.53 -10.40 8.64
C THR A 124 -0.71 -10.43 7.75
N ILE A 125 -0.58 -9.93 6.54
CA ILE A 125 -1.70 -9.81 5.60
C ILE A 125 -1.46 -10.75 4.42
N ASN A 126 -2.49 -11.49 4.05
CA ASN A 126 -2.43 -12.36 2.87
C ASN A 126 -2.60 -11.51 1.62
N VAL A 127 -1.48 -11.17 0.98
CA VAL A 127 -1.48 -10.30 -0.20
C VAL A 127 -2.19 -10.93 -1.39
N ASN A 128 -2.25 -12.25 -1.47
CA ASN A 128 -3.00 -12.93 -2.56
C ASN A 128 -4.50 -12.64 -2.51
N GLN A 129 -5.02 -12.25 -1.34
CA GLN A 129 -6.42 -11.85 -1.23
C GLN A 129 -6.62 -10.38 -1.63
N LEU A 130 -5.58 -9.56 -1.55
CA LEU A 130 -5.64 -8.16 -1.96
C LEU A 130 -5.34 -7.97 -3.44
N VAL A 131 -4.39 -8.73 -3.96
CA VAL A 131 -3.96 -8.66 -5.36
C VAL A 131 -4.30 -9.98 -6.01
N ASP A 132 -5.40 -10.02 -6.75
CA ASP A 132 -5.92 -11.25 -7.34
C ASP A 132 -5.71 -11.33 -8.86
N ALA A 133 -5.18 -10.29 -9.46
CA ALA A 133 -5.00 -10.22 -10.91
C ALA A 133 -3.85 -9.27 -11.26
N ASP A 134 -3.43 -9.30 -12.52
CA ASP A 134 -2.49 -8.33 -13.07
C ASP A 134 -3.11 -6.93 -12.99
N ALA A 135 -2.28 -5.91 -12.82
CA ALA A 135 -2.74 -4.52 -12.81
C ALA A 135 -2.61 -3.93 -14.22
N VAL A 136 -3.74 -3.48 -14.77
CA VAL A 136 -3.81 -2.98 -16.15
C VAL A 136 -4.15 -1.49 -16.14
N PHE A 137 -3.35 -0.69 -16.81
CA PHE A 137 -3.57 0.75 -16.95
C PHE A 137 -3.65 1.12 -18.42
N ASP A 138 -4.74 1.80 -18.81
CA ASP A 138 -4.89 2.31 -20.15
C ASP A 138 -4.08 3.60 -20.27
N ILE A 139 -3.15 3.63 -21.22
CA ILE A 139 -2.29 4.80 -21.47
C ILE A 139 -2.56 5.43 -22.84
N SER A 140 -3.61 4.99 -23.54
CA SER A 140 -4.03 5.62 -24.77
C SER A 140 -4.65 7.00 -24.46
N ASN A 141 -4.37 7.97 -25.28
CA ASN A 141 -4.94 9.31 -25.14
C ASN A 141 -6.12 9.50 -26.07
#